data_38599b9d61efee32240572fa673e1178
#
_entry.id   38599b9d61efee32240572fa673e1178
#
_cell.length_a   1.000
_cell.length_b   1.000
_cell.length_c   1.000
_cell.angle_alpha   90.00
_cell.angle_beta   90.00
_cell.angle_gamma   90.00
#
_symmetry.space_group_name_H-M   'P 1'
#
loop_
_entity.id
_entity.type
_entity.pdbx_description
1 polymer ?
#
loop_
_entity_poly.entity_id
_entity_poly.type
_entity_poly.pdbx_seq_one_letter_code
_entity_poly.pdbx_strand_id
1 'polypeptide(L)'
;MAWYNNIFGKKPEGVEEKLNPSQPYYDNKIDPSRERTINYERAYEDLEIVNRGVNMIVDDAAEISTTVGGQIQGMQSVVKGIKRSRVELLLNKEPNPFQDISTFRRNLITDFLIDGNIFIYFDGVHLYHLQANKINIHASDSTYIEKFTFNEVISYKPSEIIHIKDNSFYSIYRGVSRLKPALRTMVLMRSMRDFQDNFFKNGAVPGLVLKSPNTLSEKIKERMIQSWTARYRPDAGGRRPLILDGGIELDSVSNVNFKELDFQTAIAENEKIILKALGVPPILLDSG
;
A
#
# COMPACT_ATOMS: atom_id res chain seq x y z
N MET A 1 -3.23 4.13 -42.24
CA MET A 1 -1.95 4.30 -41.53
C MET A 1 -1.62 5.75 -41.16
N ALA A 2 -2.01 6.77 -41.93
CA ALA A 2 -1.69 8.19 -41.64
C ALA A 2 -2.30 8.73 -40.31
N TRP A 3 -3.47 8.31 -39.91
CA TRP A 3 -4.11 8.76 -38.67
C TRP A 3 -3.45 8.24 -37.39
N TYR A 4 -2.86 7.03 -37.44
CA TYR A 4 -2.14 6.45 -36.30
C TYR A 4 -0.90 7.25 -35.95
N ASN A 5 -0.11 7.66 -36.95
CA ASN A 5 1.12 8.43 -36.74
C ASN A 5 0.89 9.83 -36.16
N ASN A 6 -0.33 10.38 -36.35
CA ASN A 6 -0.70 11.69 -35.79
C ASN A 6 -1.07 11.63 -34.30
N ILE A 7 -1.48 10.46 -33.81
CA ILE A 7 -1.90 10.28 -32.41
C ILE A 7 -0.79 9.67 -31.56
N PHE A 8 -0.02 8.72 -32.12
CA PHE A 8 0.94 7.92 -31.36
C PHE A 8 2.44 8.16 -31.72
N GLY A 9 2.70 9.11 -32.62
CA GLY A 9 4.06 9.38 -33.09
C GLY A 9 4.58 8.37 -34.13
N LYS A 10 5.76 8.66 -34.72
CA LYS A 10 6.40 7.73 -35.66
C LYS A 10 6.86 6.46 -34.94
N LYS A 11 6.55 5.31 -35.51
CA LYS A 11 7.03 4.01 -35.06
C LYS A 11 8.58 4.02 -35.06
N PRO A 12 9.25 3.57 -33.99
CA PRO A 12 10.71 3.44 -34.00
C PRO A 12 11.15 2.53 -35.13
N GLU A 13 12.14 2.94 -35.92
CA GLU A 13 12.71 2.10 -36.96
C GLU A 13 13.41 0.90 -36.34
N GLY A 14 12.99 -0.31 -36.73
CA GLY A 14 13.58 -1.58 -36.28
C GLY A 14 12.63 -2.56 -35.57
N VAL A 15 11.38 -2.21 -35.36
CA VAL A 15 10.42 -3.15 -34.74
C VAL A 15 9.46 -3.67 -35.83
N GLU A 16 9.90 -4.67 -36.57
CA GLU A 16 9.02 -5.52 -37.40
C GLU A 16 8.47 -6.73 -36.65
N GLU A 17 8.21 -6.64 -35.38
CA GLU A 17 7.49 -7.70 -34.69
C GLU A 17 6.00 -7.51 -34.87
N LYS A 18 5.36 -8.54 -35.45
CA LYS A 18 3.91 -8.68 -35.49
C LYS A 18 3.43 -8.67 -34.04
N LEU A 19 2.87 -7.55 -33.61
CA LEU A 19 2.21 -7.43 -32.31
C LEU A 19 1.15 -8.52 -32.21
N ASN A 20 1.48 -9.60 -31.51
CA ASN A 20 0.51 -10.57 -31.05
C ASN A 20 -0.29 -9.87 -29.94
N PRO A 21 -1.60 -9.63 -30.11
CA PRO A 21 -2.40 -8.93 -29.08
C PRO A 21 -2.41 -9.64 -27.72
N SER A 22 -2.00 -10.90 -27.67
CA SER A 22 -1.83 -11.66 -26.44
C SER A 22 -0.43 -11.59 -25.84
N GLN A 23 0.54 -10.95 -26.53
CA GLN A 23 1.87 -10.74 -25.97
C GLN A 23 1.96 -9.37 -25.31
N PRO A 24 2.47 -9.31 -24.09
CA PRO A 24 2.71 -8.03 -23.42
C PRO A 24 3.83 -7.26 -24.12
N TYR A 25 3.63 -5.98 -24.26
CA TYR A 25 4.56 -5.02 -24.86
C TYR A 25 5.85 -4.80 -24.04
N TYR A 26 6.13 -5.62 -23.05
CA TYR A 26 7.26 -5.42 -22.13
C TYR A 26 8.34 -6.45 -22.39
N ASP A 27 9.50 -5.94 -22.81
CA ASP A 27 10.76 -6.67 -23.03
C ASP A 27 11.41 -7.15 -21.70
N ASN A 28 10.75 -6.93 -20.58
CA ASN A 28 11.22 -7.30 -19.25
C ASN A 28 10.61 -8.63 -18.82
N LYS A 29 11.47 -9.61 -18.60
CA LYS A 29 11.13 -10.92 -18.05
C LYS A 29 10.49 -10.90 -16.66
N ILE A 30 10.47 -9.74 -16.00
CA ILE A 30 9.85 -9.49 -14.70
C ILE A 30 8.76 -8.45 -14.87
N ASP A 31 7.59 -8.68 -14.28
CA ASP A 31 6.47 -7.73 -14.33
C ASP A 31 6.89 -6.37 -13.74
N PRO A 32 6.97 -5.29 -14.57
CA PRO A 32 7.40 -3.97 -14.11
C PRO A 32 6.39 -3.29 -13.19
N SER A 33 5.17 -3.81 -13.09
CA SER A 33 4.16 -3.25 -12.18
C SER A 33 4.51 -3.40 -10.69
N ARG A 34 5.55 -4.18 -10.37
CA ARG A 34 6.09 -4.32 -9.02
C ARG A 34 7.01 -3.17 -8.59
N GLU A 35 7.59 -2.40 -9.49
CA GLU A 35 8.34 -1.18 -9.16
C GLU A 35 7.41 -0.10 -8.60
N ARG A 36 6.85 -0.38 -7.42
CA ARG A 36 5.98 0.57 -6.74
C ARG A 36 6.76 1.29 -5.66
N THR A 37 6.86 2.58 -5.84
CA THR A 37 7.38 3.54 -4.86
C THR A 37 6.53 3.59 -3.58
N ILE A 38 5.38 2.91 -3.55
CA ILE A 38 4.40 3.05 -2.48
C ILE A 38 4.00 1.68 -1.96
N ASN A 39 4.28 1.53 -0.69
CA ASN A 39 3.97 0.34 0.06
C ASN A 39 2.58 0.48 0.67
N TYR A 40 1.55 -0.10 0.03
CA TYR A 40 0.18 -0.12 0.54
C TYR A 40 0.06 -0.92 1.84
N GLU A 41 0.92 -1.91 2.05
CA GLU A 41 1.01 -2.69 3.28
C GLU A 41 1.38 -1.79 4.44
N ARG A 42 2.37 -0.92 4.22
CA ARG A 42 2.76 0.07 5.22
C ARG A 42 1.64 1.08 5.50
N ALA A 43 0.84 1.46 4.49
CA ALA A 43 -0.35 2.27 4.72
C ALA A 43 -1.40 1.53 5.55
N TYR A 44 -1.56 0.22 5.35
CA TYR A 44 -2.43 -0.62 6.14
C TYR A 44 -1.95 -0.79 7.59
N GLU A 45 -0.64 -0.81 7.82
CA GLU A 45 -0.04 -0.87 9.15
C GLU A 45 -0.06 0.49 9.88
N ASP A 46 0.25 1.59 9.17
CA ASP A 46 0.48 2.91 9.76
C ASP A 46 -0.81 3.76 9.87
N LEU A 47 -1.83 3.53 9.02
CA LEU A 47 -3.04 4.36 8.97
C LEU A 47 -4.26 3.59 9.50
N GLU A 48 -4.76 4.01 10.66
CA GLU A 48 -5.89 3.35 11.35
C GLU A 48 -7.11 3.22 10.45
N ILE A 49 -7.41 4.26 9.67
CA ILE A 49 -8.58 4.28 8.80
C ILE A 49 -8.47 3.27 7.65
N VAL A 50 -7.26 3.05 7.12
CA VAL A 50 -7.00 2.03 6.10
C VAL A 50 -7.17 0.65 6.71
N ASN A 51 -6.55 0.41 7.88
CA ASN A 51 -6.65 -0.84 8.60
C ASN A 51 -8.11 -1.17 8.92
N ARG A 52 -8.84 -0.23 9.52
CA ARG A 52 -10.24 -0.41 9.89
C ARG A 52 -11.14 -0.64 8.68
N GLY A 53 -10.98 0.14 7.62
CA GLY A 53 -11.78 0.00 6.39
C GLY A 53 -11.53 -1.33 5.67
N VAL A 54 -10.27 -1.77 5.59
CA VAL A 54 -9.92 -3.08 5.02
C VAL A 54 -10.48 -4.22 5.87
N ASN A 55 -10.24 -4.19 7.19
CA ASN A 55 -10.70 -5.26 8.08
C ASN A 55 -12.22 -5.40 8.10
N MET A 56 -12.97 -4.31 8.00
CA MET A 56 -14.43 -4.36 7.92
C MET A 56 -14.91 -5.19 6.72
N ILE A 57 -14.30 -4.99 5.55
CA ILE A 57 -14.62 -5.79 4.36
C ILE A 57 -14.15 -7.24 4.53
N VAL A 58 -12.95 -7.42 5.09
CA VAL A 58 -12.34 -8.74 5.32
C VAL A 58 -13.18 -9.58 6.26
N ASP A 59 -13.66 -8.99 7.35
CA ASP A 59 -14.45 -9.69 8.37
C ASP A 59 -15.77 -10.19 7.79
N ASP A 60 -16.49 -9.31 7.09
CA ASP A 60 -17.76 -9.68 6.45
C ASP A 60 -17.56 -10.73 5.35
N ALA A 61 -16.55 -10.55 4.50
CA ALA A 61 -16.32 -11.43 3.36
C ALA A 61 -15.74 -12.80 3.76
N ALA A 62 -14.97 -12.90 4.85
CA ALA A 62 -14.38 -14.15 5.31
C ALA A 62 -15.41 -15.15 5.83
N GLU A 63 -16.57 -14.66 6.29
CA GLU A 63 -17.65 -15.51 6.81
C GLU A 63 -18.52 -16.13 5.70
N ILE A 64 -18.41 -15.66 4.47
CA ILE A 64 -19.21 -16.16 3.35
C ILE A 64 -18.81 -17.60 3.03
N SER A 65 -19.75 -18.52 3.15
CA SER A 65 -19.54 -19.92 2.77
C SER A 65 -19.48 -20.08 1.26
N THR A 66 -18.56 -20.92 0.78
CA THR A 66 -18.42 -21.22 -0.65
C THR A 66 -19.14 -22.53 -0.98
N THR A 67 -20.08 -22.49 -1.93
CA THR A 67 -20.76 -23.68 -2.40
C THR A 67 -20.10 -24.23 -3.65
N VAL A 68 -19.67 -25.47 -3.63
CA VAL A 68 -19.13 -26.15 -4.79
C VAL A 68 -20.27 -26.90 -5.49
N GLY A 69 -20.77 -26.35 -6.56
CA GLY A 69 -21.76 -27.02 -7.40
C GLY A 69 -22.79 -26.08 -7.98
N GLY A 70 -23.05 -26.32 -9.20
CA GLY A 70 -24.08 -25.81 -10.11
C GLY A 70 -23.73 -26.36 -11.47
N GLN A 71 -24.68 -27.04 -12.10
CA GLN A 71 -24.55 -27.29 -13.53
C GLN A 71 -24.62 -25.94 -14.23
N ILE A 72 -23.47 -25.37 -14.56
CA ILE A 72 -23.43 -24.35 -15.60
C ILE A 72 -23.65 -25.16 -16.89
N GLN A 73 -24.82 -25.04 -17.49
CA GLN A 73 -25.12 -25.65 -18.77
C GLN A 73 -24.03 -25.23 -19.77
N GLY A 74 -23.24 -26.18 -20.24
CA GLY A 74 -22.18 -25.99 -21.22
C GLY A 74 -20.74 -26.07 -20.72
N MET A 75 -20.46 -26.08 -19.44
CA MET A 75 -19.14 -26.40 -18.89
C MET A 75 -19.16 -27.75 -18.19
N GLN A 76 -18.65 -28.76 -18.84
CA GLN A 76 -18.26 -29.99 -18.14
C GLN A 76 -17.15 -29.61 -17.15
N SER A 77 -17.39 -29.84 -15.86
CA SER A 77 -16.41 -29.61 -14.79
C SER A 77 -15.15 -30.39 -15.09
N VAL A 78 -14.09 -29.69 -15.48
CA VAL A 78 -12.78 -30.27 -15.77
C VAL A 78 -11.96 -30.46 -14.48
N VAL A 79 -12.58 -30.76 -13.38
CA VAL A 79 -11.86 -31.24 -12.19
C VAL A 79 -11.86 -32.78 -12.24
N LYS A 80 -11.16 -33.32 -13.22
CA LYS A 80 -10.85 -34.75 -13.25
C LYS A 80 -9.93 -35.04 -12.06
N GLY A 81 -10.48 -35.71 -11.03
CA GLY A 81 -9.70 -36.37 -9.99
C GLY A 81 -9.96 -35.95 -8.56
N ILE A 82 -10.49 -34.74 -8.29
CA ILE A 82 -10.81 -34.33 -6.92
C ILE A 82 -12.31 -34.49 -6.67
N LYS A 83 -12.66 -35.33 -5.67
CA LYS A 83 -14.06 -35.46 -5.27
C LYS A 83 -14.61 -34.11 -4.78
N ARG A 84 -15.84 -33.75 -5.19
CA ARG A 84 -16.54 -32.52 -4.77
C ARG A 84 -16.43 -32.27 -3.26
N SER A 85 -16.63 -33.32 -2.46
CA SER A 85 -16.51 -33.26 -0.99
C SER A 85 -15.12 -32.81 -0.52
N ARG A 86 -14.04 -33.10 -1.26
CA ARG A 86 -12.69 -32.66 -0.89
C ARG A 86 -12.51 -31.18 -1.17
N VAL A 87 -13.00 -30.67 -2.29
CA VAL A 87 -12.95 -29.23 -2.62
C VAL A 87 -13.78 -28.42 -1.62
N GLU A 88 -14.97 -28.91 -1.26
CA GLU A 88 -15.81 -28.27 -0.23
C GLU A 88 -15.13 -28.22 1.13
N LEU A 89 -14.40 -29.28 1.51
CA LEU A 89 -13.61 -29.32 2.74
C LEU A 89 -12.51 -28.26 2.73
N LEU A 90 -11.73 -28.20 1.66
CA LEU A 90 -10.62 -27.24 1.50
C LEU A 90 -11.09 -25.78 1.51
N LEU A 91 -12.26 -25.51 0.91
CA LEU A 91 -12.78 -24.14 0.76
C LEU A 91 -13.62 -23.66 1.95
N ASN A 92 -14.11 -24.58 2.82
CA ASN A 92 -15.02 -24.19 3.90
C ASN A 92 -14.58 -24.64 5.29
N LYS A 93 -13.59 -25.51 5.41
CA LYS A 93 -13.19 -26.05 6.73
C LYS A 93 -11.69 -26.01 6.94
N GLU A 94 -10.93 -26.73 6.12
CA GLU A 94 -9.54 -27.06 6.38
C GLU A 94 -8.69 -26.88 5.11
N PRO A 95 -8.23 -25.64 4.83
CA PRO A 95 -7.40 -25.37 3.65
C PRO A 95 -6.04 -26.08 3.74
N ASN A 96 -5.43 -26.08 4.94
CA ASN A 96 -4.15 -26.71 5.24
C ASN A 96 -4.05 -27.00 6.75
N PRO A 97 -3.05 -27.81 7.19
CA PRO A 97 -2.87 -28.17 8.60
C PRO A 97 -2.48 -27.03 9.53
N PHE A 98 -2.13 -25.86 9.02
CA PHE A 98 -1.58 -24.73 9.80
C PHE A 98 -2.56 -23.59 9.99
N GLN A 99 -3.64 -23.53 9.20
CA GLN A 99 -4.58 -22.42 9.19
C GLN A 99 -6.02 -22.91 9.19
N ASP A 100 -6.85 -22.28 9.97
CA ASP A 100 -8.29 -22.41 9.85
C ASP A 100 -8.80 -21.64 8.60
N ILE A 101 -10.03 -21.93 8.20
CA ILE A 101 -10.60 -21.35 6.99
C ILE A 101 -10.82 -19.83 7.11
N SER A 102 -11.16 -19.34 8.32
CA SER A 102 -11.39 -17.92 8.55
C SER A 102 -10.08 -17.14 8.36
N THR A 103 -9.01 -17.58 9.01
CA THR A 103 -7.67 -16.97 8.85
C THR A 103 -7.18 -17.04 7.41
N PHE A 104 -7.37 -18.19 6.75
CA PHE A 104 -6.98 -18.34 5.34
C PHE A 104 -7.71 -17.34 4.44
N ARG A 105 -9.03 -17.22 4.57
CA ARG A 105 -9.84 -16.29 3.78
C ARG A 105 -9.49 -14.84 4.09
N ARG A 106 -9.30 -14.47 5.36
CA ARG A 106 -8.86 -13.14 5.77
C ARG A 106 -7.58 -12.74 5.06
N ASN A 107 -6.58 -13.60 5.05
CA ASN A 107 -5.31 -13.33 4.38
C ASN A 107 -5.48 -13.13 2.86
N LEU A 108 -6.30 -13.97 2.21
CA LEU A 108 -6.57 -13.85 0.78
C LEU A 108 -7.27 -12.53 0.43
N ILE A 109 -8.30 -12.15 1.21
CA ILE A 109 -9.09 -10.94 0.96
C ILE A 109 -8.25 -9.70 1.26
N THR A 110 -7.44 -9.75 2.32
CA THR A 110 -6.51 -8.66 2.65
C THR A 110 -5.53 -8.40 1.51
N ASP A 111 -4.88 -9.44 0.98
CA ASP A 111 -3.99 -9.31 -0.18
C ASP A 111 -4.73 -8.78 -1.41
N PHE A 112 -5.95 -9.22 -1.64
CA PHE A 112 -6.76 -8.72 -2.75
C PHE A 112 -7.07 -7.21 -2.65
N LEU A 113 -7.38 -6.72 -1.45
CA LEU A 113 -7.67 -5.31 -1.25
C LEU A 113 -6.40 -4.44 -1.30
N ILE A 114 -5.32 -4.92 -0.70
CA ILE A 114 -4.07 -4.17 -0.54
C ILE A 114 -3.20 -4.25 -1.80
N ASP A 115 -3.00 -5.42 -2.38
CA ASP A 115 -2.17 -5.63 -3.58
C ASP A 115 -2.96 -5.72 -4.87
N GLY A 116 -4.22 -6.18 -4.79
CA GLY A 116 -5.05 -6.48 -5.96
C GLY A 116 -4.81 -7.87 -6.53
N ASN A 117 -4.08 -8.73 -5.81
CA ASN A 117 -3.75 -10.08 -6.25
C ASN A 117 -3.85 -11.07 -5.11
N ILE A 118 -4.28 -12.28 -5.43
CA ILE A 118 -4.29 -13.43 -4.53
C ILE A 118 -3.44 -14.52 -5.18
N PHE A 119 -2.53 -15.10 -4.43
CA PHE A 119 -1.77 -16.25 -4.84
C PHE A 119 -1.99 -17.40 -3.86
N ILE A 120 -2.47 -18.52 -4.39
CA ILE A 120 -2.69 -19.75 -3.61
C ILE A 120 -1.85 -20.85 -4.23
N TYR A 121 -0.97 -21.43 -3.44
CA TYR A 121 -0.23 -22.62 -3.82
C TYR A 121 -1.06 -23.87 -3.51
N PHE A 122 -1.16 -24.77 -4.48
CA PHE A 122 -1.80 -26.06 -4.32
C PHE A 122 -0.76 -27.17 -4.46
N ASP A 123 -0.52 -27.91 -3.40
CA ASP A 123 0.45 -29.03 -3.36
C ASP A 123 -0.12 -30.36 -3.87
N GLY A 124 -1.35 -30.35 -4.39
CA GLY A 124 -2.10 -31.54 -4.78
C GLY A 124 -3.07 -32.04 -3.70
N VAL A 125 -2.93 -31.56 -2.47
CA VAL A 125 -3.74 -31.97 -1.31
C VAL A 125 -4.33 -30.75 -0.57
N HIS A 126 -3.54 -29.73 -0.34
CA HIS A 126 -3.86 -28.57 0.49
C HIS A 126 -3.67 -27.24 -0.27
N LEU A 127 -4.29 -26.18 0.27
CA LEU A 127 -4.19 -24.83 -0.24
C LEU A 127 -3.38 -23.96 0.74
N TYR A 128 -2.36 -23.29 0.24
CA TYR A 128 -1.51 -22.39 1.02
C TYR A 128 -1.56 -20.98 0.46
N HIS A 129 -1.81 -20.01 1.32
CA HIS A 129 -1.73 -18.61 0.95
C HIS A 129 -0.27 -18.19 0.78
N LEU A 130 0.04 -17.56 -0.33
CA LEU A 130 1.33 -16.91 -0.58
C LEU A 130 1.14 -15.40 -0.62
N GLN A 131 1.85 -14.70 0.24
CA GLN A 131 1.75 -13.23 0.33
C GLN A 131 2.05 -12.57 -1.01
N ALA A 132 1.12 -11.78 -1.51
CA ALA A 132 1.17 -11.20 -2.85
C ALA A 132 2.39 -10.30 -3.08
N ASN A 133 2.83 -9.59 -2.05
CA ASN A 133 4.01 -8.73 -2.08
C ASN A 133 5.33 -9.49 -2.26
N LYS A 134 5.36 -10.77 -1.94
CA LYS A 134 6.55 -11.63 -2.03
C LYS A 134 6.61 -12.45 -3.31
N ILE A 135 5.58 -12.37 -4.16
CA ILE A 135 5.53 -13.09 -5.43
C ILE A 135 6.02 -12.22 -6.58
N ASN A 136 6.97 -12.74 -7.34
CA ASN A 136 7.35 -12.24 -8.67
C ASN A 136 6.77 -13.14 -9.74
N ILE A 137 6.19 -12.50 -10.77
CA ILE A 137 5.67 -13.17 -11.95
C ILE A 137 6.72 -13.04 -13.05
N HIS A 138 7.17 -14.17 -13.59
CA HIS A 138 8.10 -14.19 -14.71
C HIS A 138 7.32 -14.53 -15.98
N ALA A 139 7.32 -13.57 -16.89
CA ALA A 139 6.75 -13.73 -18.21
C ALA A 139 7.79 -14.30 -19.18
N SER A 140 7.32 -14.94 -20.24
CA SER A 140 8.15 -15.48 -21.30
C SER A 140 7.53 -15.13 -22.65
N ASP A 141 8.38 -14.98 -23.68
CA ASP A 141 7.94 -14.67 -25.04
C ASP A 141 7.09 -15.81 -25.65
N SER A 142 7.24 -17.02 -25.16
CA SER A 142 6.53 -18.21 -25.64
C SER A 142 5.33 -18.61 -24.82
N THR A 143 5.31 -18.24 -23.53
CA THR A 143 4.23 -18.56 -22.59
C THR A 143 3.83 -17.30 -21.84
N TYR A 144 2.53 -17.12 -21.57
CA TYR A 144 2.01 -15.97 -20.84
C TYR A 144 2.71 -15.79 -19.50
N ILE A 145 2.85 -16.85 -18.72
CA ILE A 145 3.61 -16.90 -17.46
C ILE A 145 4.52 -18.13 -17.53
N GLU A 146 5.81 -17.91 -17.32
CA GLU A 146 6.82 -18.97 -17.26
C GLU A 146 6.83 -19.64 -15.88
N LYS A 147 6.94 -18.80 -14.84
CA LYS A 147 7.00 -19.26 -13.45
C LYS A 147 6.64 -18.12 -12.49
N PHE A 148 6.33 -18.53 -11.26
CA PHE A 148 6.23 -17.63 -10.12
C PHE A 148 7.43 -17.85 -9.20
N THR A 149 7.95 -16.79 -8.58
CA THR A 149 8.97 -16.93 -7.54
C THR A 149 8.49 -16.28 -6.25
N PHE A 150 8.63 -16.97 -5.13
CA PHE A 150 8.32 -16.47 -3.80
C PHE A 150 9.61 -16.14 -3.06
N ASN A 151 9.68 -14.94 -2.49
CA ASN A 151 10.88 -14.38 -1.85
C ASN A 151 12.15 -14.46 -2.72
N GLU A 152 12.00 -14.49 -4.06
CA GLU A 152 13.11 -14.63 -5.02
C GLU A 152 13.88 -15.96 -4.93
N VAL A 153 13.49 -16.86 -4.05
CA VAL A 153 14.17 -18.14 -3.76
C VAL A 153 13.39 -19.33 -4.28
N ILE A 154 12.10 -19.42 -3.95
CA ILE A 154 11.29 -20.59 -4.27
C ILE A 154 10.57 -20.35 -5.60
N SER A 155 10.73 -21.27 -6.54
CA SER A 155 10.06 -21.22 -7.84
C SER A 155 8.90 -22.19 -7.91
N TYR A 156 7.76 -21.72 -8.42
CA TYR A 156 6.55 -22.50 -8.65
C TYR A 156 6.19 -22.49 -10.13
N LYS A 157 5.64 -23.60 -10.60
CA LYS A 157 5.06 -23.71 -11.95
C LYS A 157 3.70 -23.01 -12.00
N PRO A 158 3.29 -22.48 -13.16
CA PRO A 158 1.95 -21.89 -13.31
C PRO A 158 0.79 -22.84 -12.94
N SER A 159 0.97 -24.15 -13.13
CA SER A 159 -0.03 -25.17 -12.77
C SER A 159 -0.18 -25.41 -11.26
N GLU A 160 0.76 -24.97 -10.44
CA GLU A 160 0.76 -25.13 -8.99
C GLU A 160 0.18 -23.90 -8.27
N ILE A 161 0.03 -22.78 -8.98
CA ILE A 161 -0.45 -21.52 -8.43
C ILE A 161 -1.83 -21.17 -8.98
N ILE A 162 -2.77 -20.92 -8.09
CA ILE A 162 -4.04 -20.26 -8.40
C ILE A 162 -3.83 -18.78 -8.20
N HIS A 163 -3.82 -18.03 -9.30
CA HIS A 163 -3.67 -16.58 -9.27
C HIS A 163 -5.01 -15.91 -9.60
N ILE A 164 -5.55 -15.16 -8.64
CA ILE A 164 -6.75 -14.33 -8.78
C ILE A 164 -6.30 -12.89 -8.71
N LYS A 165 -6.74 -12.06 -9.65
CA LYS A 165 -6.34 -10.66 -9.73
C LYS A 165 -7.53 -9.74 -9.94
N ASP A 166 -7.46 -8.55 -9.38
CA ASP A 166 -8.40 -7.47 -9.69
C ASP A 166 -8.12 -6.89 -11.08
N ASN A 167 -9.07 -6.13 -11.59
CA ASN A 167 -8.91 -5.51 -12.90
C ASN A 167 -7.73 -4.52 -12.89
N SER A 168 -6.91 -4.58 -13.94
CA SER A 168 -5.78 -3.67 -14.12
C SER A 168 -5.77 -3.12 -15.53
N PHE A 169 -5.72 -1.81 -15.65
CA PHE A 169 -5.53 -1.14 -16.93
C PHE A 169 -4.06 -1.13 -17.38
N TYR A 170 -3.12 -1.30 -16.45
CA TYR A 170 -1.70 -1.12 -16.68
C TYR A 170 -0.91 -2.41 -16.86
N SER A 171 -1.41 -3.52 -16.34
CA SER A 171 -0.73 -4.80 -16.40
C SER A 171 -1.72 -5.92 -16.70
N ILE A 172 -1.33 -6.81 -17.60
CA ILE A 172 -2.09 -8.03 -17.87
C ILE A 172 -1.74 -9.15 -16.89
N TYR A 173 -0.63 -9.00 -16.16
CA TYR A 173 -0.15 -10.00 -15.21
C TYR A 173 -0.68 -9.78 -13.81
N ARG A 174 -0.68 -8.55 -13.32
CA ARG A 174 -1.07 -8.21 -11.95
C ARG A 174 -2.30 -7.34 -11.91
N GLY A 175 -3.11 -7.55 -10.89
CA GLY A 175 -4.19 -6.68 -10.50
C GLY A 175 -3.68 -5.38 -9.86
N VAL A 176 -4.59 -4.48 -9.55
CA VAL A 176 -4.30 -3.18 -8.92
C VAL A 176 -5.01 -3.08 -7.59
N SER A 177 -4.28 -2.60 -6.58
CA SER A 177 -4.83 -2.33 -5.24
C SER A 177 -6.09 -1.47 -5.30
N ARG A 178 -7.08 -1.82 -4.49
CA ARG A 178 -8.27 -0.99 -4.25
C ARG A 178 -7.95 0.35 -3.59
N LEU A 179 -6.80 0.44 -2.92
CA LEU A 179 -6.30 1.66 -2.31
C LEU A 179 -5.65 2.64 -3.30
N LYS A 180 -5.40 2.22 -4.55
CA LYS A 180 -4.71 3.07 -5.54
C LYS A 180 -5.36 4.44 -5.77
N PRO A 181 -6.70 4.58 -5.85
CA PRO A 181 -7.33 5.89 -6.01
C PRO A 181 -7.08 6.84 -4.82
N ALA A 182 -6.93 6.29 -3.61
CA ALA A 182 -6.70 7.07 -2.39
C ALA A 182 -5.22 7.32 -2.07
N LEU A 183 -4.31 6.94 -2.95
CA LEU A 183 -2.88 6.97 -2.72
C LEU A 183 -2.35 8.33 -2.28
N ARG A 184 -2.71 9.39 -3.00
CA ARG A 184 -2.29 10.77 -2.68
C ARG A 184 -2.81 11.20 -1.31
N THR A 185 -4.03 10.80 -0.98
CA THR A 185 -4.66 11.10 0.30
C THR A 185 -3.91 10.40 1.45
N MET A 186 -3.53 9.12 1.28
CA MET A 186 -2.76 8.38 2.27
C MET A 186 -1.37 9.00 2.51
N VAL A 187 -0.67 9.40 1.43
CA VAL A 187 0.63 10.09 1.53
C VAL A 187 0.47 11.43 2.25
N LEU A 188 -0.56 12.21 1.91
CA LEU A 188 -0.85 13.49 2.58
C LEU A 188 -1.13 13.28 4.07
N MET A 189 -1.99 12.36 4.44
CA MET A 189 -2.30 12.05 5.83
C MET A 189 -1.04 11.68 6.63
N ARG A 190 -0.19 10.84 6.05
CA ARG A 190 1.08 10.48 6.68
C ARG A 190 1.96 11.72 6.89
N SER A 191 2.12 12.55 5.87
CA SER A 191 2.91 13.78 5.98
C SER A 191 2.36 14.74 7.02
N MET A 192 1.04 14.83 7.17
CA MET A 192 0.38 15.64 8.21
C MET A 192 0.69 15.09 9.61
N ARG A 193 0.63 13.77 9.80
CA ARG A 193 0.99 13.12 11.08
C ARG A 193 2.46 13.28 11.39
N ASP A 194 3.35 13.05 10.42
CA ASP A 194 4.80 13.24 10.59
C ASP A 194 5.12 14.72 10.97
N PHE A 195 4.42 15.67 10.37
CA PHE A 195 4.54 17.07 10.72
C PHE A 195 4.10 17.34 12.16
N GLN A 196 2.94 16.82 12.58
CA GLN A 196 2.43 16.96 13.94
C GLN A 196 3.41 16.33 14.95
N ASP A 197 3.86 15.13 14.70
CA ASP A 197 4.83 14.41 15.53
C ASP A 197 6.13 15.21 15.70
N ASN A 198 6.68 15.70 14.61
CA ASN A 198 7.91 16.49 14.63
C ASN A 198 7.70 17.82 15.38
N PHE A 199 6.54 18.44 15.19
CA PHE A 199 6.18 19.67 15.91
C PHE A 199 6.14 19.45 17.42
N PHE A 200 5.47 18.38 17.87
CA PHE A 200 5.41 18.06 19.30
C PHE A 200 6.75 17.61 19.86
N LYS A 201 7.52 16.80 19.12
CA LYS A 201 8.86 16.37 19.51
C LYS A 201 9.83 17.54 19.65
N ASN A 202 9.67 18.57 18.86
CA ASN A 202 10.46 19.80 18.94
C ASN A 202 9.91 20.82 19.96
N GLY A 203 9.03 20.40 20.88
CA GLY A 203 8.53 21.23 21.98
C GLY A 203 7.45 22.24 21.56
N ALA A 204 6.78 21.99 20.42
CA ALA A 204 5.72 22.84 19.89
C ALA A 204 6.12 24.31 19.67
N VAL A 205 7.41 24.55 19.45
CA VAL A 205 7.93 25.91 19.18
C VAL A 205 8.12 26.04 17.67
N PRO A 206 7.32 26.88 16.98
CA PRO A 206 7.59 27.23 15.59
C PRO A 206 8.99 27.85 15.50
N GLY A 207 9.65 27.68 14.36
CA GLY A 207 11.03 28.11 14.15
C GLY A 207 11.37 29.44 14.83
N LEU A 208 12.20 29.35 15.83
CA LEU A 208 12.66 30.52 16.56
C LEU A 208 13.89 31.11 15.87
N VAL A 209 13.88 32.42 15.72
CA VAL A 209 15.02 33.17 15.22
C VAL A 209 15.58 34.00 16.34
N LEU A 210 16.85 33.80 16.62
CA LEU A 210 17.62 34.65 17.49
C LEU A 210 18.23 35.77 16.64
N LYS A 211 17.73 37.01 16.84
CA LYS A 211 18.29 38.20 16.19
C LYS A 211 19.34 38.81 17.10
N SER A 212 20.53 39.01 16.55
CA SER A 212 21.60 39.73 17.25
C SER A 212 21.90 41.06 16.52
N PRO A 213 22.05 42.15 17.26
CA PRO A 213 22.45 43.44 16.67
C PRO A 213 23.88 43.40 16.12
N ASN A 214 24.72 42.48 16.62
CA ASN A 214 26.11 42.35 16.23
C ASN A 214 26.36 41.05 15.48
N THR A 215 27.35 41.06 14.59
CA THR A 215 27.77 39.83 13.88
C THR A 215 28.40 38.86 14.88
N LEU A 216 27.80 37.68 15.03
CA LEU A 216 28.31 36.62 15.88
C LEU A 216 29.27 35.73 15.11
N SER A 217 30.38 35.30 15.76
CA SER A 217 31.26 34.28 15.18
C SER A 217 30.58 32.92 15.11
N GLU A 218 30.95 32.07 14.16
CA GLU A 218 30.35 30.73 14.01
C GLU A 218 30.43 29.89 15.30
N LYS A 219 31.54 30.00 16.03
CA LYS A 219 31.71 29.30 17.31
C LYS A 219 30.68 29.71 18.37
N ILE A 220 30.29 30.98 18.37
CA ILE A 220 29.24 31.49 19.27
C ILE A 220 27.86 30.98 18.82
N LYS A 221 27.57 31.04 17.53
CA LYS A 221 26.33 30.49 16.96
C LYS A 221 26.15 29.02 17.30
N GLU A 222 27.16 28.20 17.08
CA GLU A 222 27.13 26.76 17.43
C GLU A 222 26.89 26.53 18.92
N ARG A 223 27.55 27.26 19.81
CA ARG A 223 27.33 27.16 21.26
C ARG A 223 25.89 27.51 21.64
N MET A 224 25.33 28.54 21.02
CA MET A 224 23.95 28.97 21.26
C MET A 224 22.97 27.87 20.82
N ILE A 225 23.17 27.32 19.63
CA ILE A 225 22.34 26.22 19.10
C ILE A 225 22.44 24.98 20.04
N GLN A 226 23.64 24.61 20.45
CA GLN A 226 23.85 23.47 21.35
C GLN A 226 23.20 23.72 22.73
N SER A 227 23.39 24.92 23.31
CA SER A 227 22.76 25.30 24.58
C SER A 227 21.25 25.29 24.48
N TRP A 228 20.69 25.80 23.39
CA TRP A 228 19.26 25.78 23.11
C TRP A 228 18.75 24.35 23.02
N THR A 229 19.35 23.53 22.14
CA THR A 229 18.97 22.13 21.95
C THR A 229 19.03 21.32 23.23
N ALA A 230 20.07 21.52 24.04
CA ALA A 230 20.22 20.81 25.32
C ALA A 230 19.14 21.20 26.37
N ARG A 231 18.62 22.43 26.30
CA ARG A 231 17.61 22.92 27.27
C ARG A 231 16.16 22.59 26.87
N TYR A 232 15.89 22.54 25.58
CA TYR A 232 14.52 22.39 25.03
C TYR A 232 14.25 21.04 24.39
N ARG A 233 15.13 20.05 24.61
CA ARG A 233 14.81 18.67 24.25
C ARG A 233 13.57 18.19 25.01
N PRO A 234 12.65 17.47 24.37
CA PRO A 234 11.46 16.94 25.01
C PRO A 234 11.72 16.09 26.24
N ASP A 235 12.84 15.38 26.24
CA ASP A 235 13.33 14.50 27.29
C ASP A 235 14.10 15.21 28.43
N ALA A 236 14.39 16.49 28.27
CA ALA A 236 15.12 17.26 29.31
C ALA A 236 14.21 17.75 30.47
N GLY A 237 12.93 17.40 30.49
CA GLY A 237 12.02 17.49 31.65
C GLY A 237 11.76 18.89 32.21
N GLY A 238 12.13 19.99 31.56
CA GLY A 238 11.86 21.29 32.13
C GLY A 238 12.03 22.46 31.17
N ARG A 239 11.03 23.33 31.15
CA ARG A 239 11.09 24.66 30.56
C ARG A 239 11.99 25.53 31.42
N ARG A 240 13.28 25.49 31.21
CA ARG A 240 14.22 26.39 31.92
C ARG A 240 14.21 27.76 31.25
N PRO A 241 14.12 28.84 32.00
CA PRO A 241 14.17 30.18 31.42
C PRO A 241 15.49 30.38 30.67
N LEU A 242 15.41 30.92 29.46
CA LEU A 242 16.58 31.34 28.70
C LEU A 242 16.90 32.78 29.03
N ILE A 243 18.13 33.03 29.43
CA ILE A 243 18.64 34.38 29.60
C ILE A 243 19.38 34.74 28.31
N LEU A 244 18.88 35.75 27.61
CA LEU A 244 19.52 36.32 26.43
C LEU A 244 20.32 37.54 26.88
N ASP A 245 21.59 37.55 26.53
CA ASP A 245 22.53 38.64 26.82
C ASP A 245 22.98 39.32 25.53
N GLY A 246 23.54 40.54 25.63
CA GLY A 246 24.11 41.23 24.46
C GLY A 246 23.09 41.79 23.44
N GLY A 247 21.85 42.03 23.85
CA GLY A 247 20.82 42.61 22.97
C GLY A 247 20.26 41.60 21.95
N ILE A 248 20.38 40.29 22.24
CA ILE A 248 19.78 39.25 21.41
C ILE A 248 18.28 39.21 21.67
N GLU A 249 17.50 39.34 20.61
CA GLU A 249 16.05 39.26 20.66
C GLU A 249 15.57 37.91 20.13
N LEU A 250 14.53 37.40 20.74
CA LEU A 250 13.81 36.23 20.31
C LEU A 250 12.66 36.61 19.39
N ASP A 251 12.68 36.18 18.15
CA ASP A 251 11.60 36.39 17.21
C ASP A 251 11.08 35.04 16.69
N SER A 252 9.79 34.94 16.49
CA SER A 252 9.20 33.75 15.88
C SER A 252 9.03 33.95 14.38
N VAL A 253 9.64 33.11 13.56
CA VAL A 253 9.59 33.22 12.09
C VAL A 253 8.22 32.84 11.54
N SER A 254 7.40 32.13 12.28
CA SER A 254 6.10 31.72 11.77
C SER A 254 4.98 32.07 12.75
N ASN A 255 4.13 33.02 12.37
CA ASN A 255 2.77 33.11 12.86
C ASN A 255 1.89 32.00 12.27
N VAL A 256 2.39 30.74 12.23
CA VAL A 256 1.54 29.61 11.82
C VAL A 256 0.56 29.37 12.95
N ASN A 257 -0.62 29.93 12.80
CA ASN A 257 -1.70 29.66 13.71
C ASN A 257 -2.23 28.25 13.43
N PHE A 258 -1.99 27.30 14.35
CA PHE A 258 -2.45 25.92 14.20
C PHE A 258 -3.96 25.80 14.03
N LYS A 259 -4.73 26.77 14.52
CA LYS A 259 -6.17 26.83 14.26
C LYS A 259 -6.49 27.14 12.78
N GLU A 260 -5.62 27.83 12.07
CA GLU A 260 -5.81 28.15 10.66
C GLU A 260 -5.46 26.97 9.75
N LEU A 261 -4.64 26.03 10.21
CA LEU A 261 -4.31 24.84 9.44
C LEU A 261 -5.41 23.76 9.46
N ASP A 262 -6.38 23.89 10.38
CA ASP A 262 -7.55 23.00 10.53
C ASP A 262 -7.26 21.51 10.22
N PHE A 263 -6.18 21.01 10.81
CA PHE A 263 -5.75 19.62 10.57
C PHE A 263 -6.83 18.59 10.90
N GLN A 264 -7.69 18.87 11.88
CA GLN A 264 -8.71 17.91 12.29
C GLN A 264 -9.75 17.71 11.19
N THR A 265 -10.26 18.80 10.63
CA THR A 265 -11.21 18.72 9.50
C THR A 265 -10.55 18.12 8.28
N ALA A 266 -9.30 18.49 7.98
CA ALA A 266 -8.57 17.93 6.86
C ALA A 266 -8.34 16.41 7.02
N ILE A 267 -8.01 15.93 8.21
CA ILE A 267 -7.85 14.50 8.49
C ILE A 267 -9.20 13.79 8.30
N ALA A 268 -10.28 14.29 8.88
CA ALA A 268 -11.60 13.67 8.77
C ALA A 268 -12.09 13.59 7.31
N GLU A 269 -11.85 14.63 6.50
CA GLU A 269 -12.20 14.58 5.07
C GLU A 269 -11.33 13.59 4.29
N ASN A 270 -10.05 13.50 4.60
CA ASN A 270 -9.15 12.53 3.98
C ASN A 270 -9.53 11.09 4.33
N GLU A 271 -9.95 10.83 5.56
CA GLU A 271 -10.49 9.53 5.99
C GLU A 271 -11.70 9.11 5.17
N LYS A 272 -12.65 10.01 4.96
CA LYS A 272 -13.82 9.77 4.12
C LYS A 272 -13.44 9.43 2.66
N ILE A 273 -12.40 10.07 2.12
CA ILE A 273 -11.90 9.78 0.77
C ILE A 273 -11.34 8.36 0.68
N ILE A 274 -10.57 7.94 1.69
CA ILE A 274 -9.99 6.59 1.74
C ILE A 274 -11.10 5.54 1.83
N LEU A 275 -12.08 5.75 2.71
CA LEU A 275 -13.22 4.85 2.85
C LEU A 275 -14.05 4.74 1.57
N LYS A 276 -14.29 5.86 0.88
CA LYS A 276 -14.97 5.87 -0.42
C LYS A 276 -14.19 5.07 -1.47
N ALA A 277 -12.86 5.14 -1.47
CA ALA A 277 -12.03 4.35 -2.37
C ALA A 277 -12.14 2.84 -2.12
N LEU A 278 -12.28 2.43 -0.86
CA LEU A 278 -12.55 1.05 -0.46
C LEU A 278 -14.01 0.62 -0.71
N GLY A 279 -14.92 1.57 -0.95
CA GLY A 279 -16.36 1.29 -1.06
C GLY A 279 -17.06 1.14 0.29
N VAL A 280 -16.43 1.55 1.38
CA VAL A 280 -16.99 1.53 2.73
C VAL A 280 -17.73 2.84 2.99
N PRO A 281 -19.03 2.82 3.32
CA PRO A 281 -19.76 4.02 3.72
C PRO A 281 -19.19 4.61 5.01
N PRO A 282 -18.82 5.91 5.06
CA PRO A 282 -18.25 6.52 6.25
C PRO A 282 -19.12 6.41 7.50
N ILE A 283 -20.43 6.42 7.33
CA ILE A 283 -21.40 6.31 8.44
C ILE A 283 -21.25 5.02 9.26
N LEU A 284 -20.72 3.96 8.68
CA LEU A 284 -20.46 2.71 9.40
C LEU A 284 -19.32 2.82 10.43
N LEU A 285 -18.49 3.85 10.30
CA LEU A 285 -17.36 4.10 11.19
C LEU A 285 -17.64 5.25 12.18
N ASP A 286 -18.64 6.10 11.88
CA ASP A 286 -19.04 7.22 12.74
C ASP A 286 -20.04 6.80 13.84
N SER A 287 -20.52 5.56 13.85
CA SER A 287 -21.52 5.05 14.78
C SER A 287 -20.93 4.46 16.06
N GLY A 288 -19.80 4.98 16.52
CA GLY A 288 -19.16 4.59 17.77
C GLY A 288 -19.11 5.70 18.79
#